data_7335b46722e4c0639e8f24c6e0c88e9b
#
_entry.id   7335b46722e4c0639e8f24c6e0c88e9b
#
_cell.length_a   1.000
_cell.length_b   1.000
_cell.length_c   1.000
_cell.angle_alpha   90.00
_cell.angle_beta   90.00
_cell.angle_gamma   90.00
#
_symmetry.space_group_name_H-M   'P 1'
#
loop_
_entity.id
_entity.type
_entity.pdbx_description
1 polymer ?
#
loop_
_entity_poly.entity_id
_entity_poly.type
_entity_poly.pdbx_seq_one_letter_code
_entity_poly.pdbx_strand_id
1 'polypeptide(L)'
;KQVIFKKDKENIILVLGIQGSGKTTSIGKLARYFSKNKHSVGVIAADTFRPGALAQIRTICEPLNIEIFGQKEEKNARKIIKSGIEFFKKSSKDVIIIDTSGRHKEEKALLDEIKQLSNEIKPDHTFLVIDSTIGQQSESQARAFTEVAPVGGIILTKLDGAAKGGGAIIAVANTKSSIFFIGTGERIDDLEEFVATRFVGRLIGMGDIQTLLQRLKEVQSEDQEIKMQRIMSGKMTINDLYEQLEQINKMGSLKKVMELIPGAAQVPE
;
A
#
# COMPACT_ATOMS: atom_id res chain seq x y z
N LYS A 1 14.56 -0.09 -3.30
CA LYS A 1 14.94 0.70 -2.09
C LYS A 1 13.99 0.31 -0.97
N GLN A 2 14.49 0.21 0.25
CA GLN A 2 13.69 -0.06 1.45
C GLN A 2 13.47 1.21 2.25
N VAL A 3 12.36 1.26 2.98
CA VAL A 3 12.09 2.33 3.95
C VAL A 3 13.03 2.13 5.15
N ILE A 4 13.85 3.11 5.42
CA ILE A 4 14.79 3.06 6.56
C ILE A 4 14.19 3.90 7.68
N PHE A 5 13.84 3.24 8.78
CA PHE A 5 13.33 3.90 9.98
C PHE A 5 14.44 4.28 10.95
N LYS A 6 14.28 5.43 11.58
CA LYS A 6 15.10 5.87 12.70
C LYS A 6 14.79 4.99 13.91
N LYS A 7 15.82 4.52 14.60
CA LYS A 7 15.65 3.83 15.87
C LYS A 7 15.40 4.85 16.99
N ASP A 8 14.63 4.43 17.97
CA ASP A 8 14.33 5.19 19.20
C ASP A 8 13.64 6.55 18.99
N LYS A 9 12.96 6.70 17.85
CA LYS A 9 12.17 7.90 17.51
C LYS A 9 11.00 7.52 16.61
N GLU A 10 9.88 8.23 16.78
CA GLU A 10 8.76 8.13 15.85
C GLU A 10 9.19 8.51 14.43
N ASN A 11 8.71 7.74 13.46
CA ASN A 11 8.91 7.99 12.03
C ASN A 11 7.61 8.50 11.42
N ILE A 12 7.62 9.73 10.94
CA ILE A 12 6.45 10.39 10.37
C ILE A 12 6.43 10.16 8.87
N ILE A 13 5.36 9.54 8.38
CA ILE A 13 5.11 9.27 6.97
C ILE A 13 3.96 10.16 6.50
N LEU A 14 4.23 11.04 5.55
CA LEU A 14 3.23 11.86 4.88
C LEU A 14 2.80 11.19 3.58
N VAL A 15 1.50 10.95 3.39
CA VAL A 15 0.98 10.33 2.18
C VAL A 15 0.22 11.35 1.35
N LEU A 16 0.70 11.56 0.13
CA LEU A 16 0.20 12.53 -0.84
C LEU A 16 -0.45 11.84 -2.05
N GLY A 17 -1.22 12.57 -2.82
CA GLY A 17 -1.79 12.11 -4.08
C GLY A 17 -3.14 12.75 -4.39
N ILE A 18 -3.62 12.64 -5.62
CA ILE A 18 -4.90 13.19 -6.05
C ILE A 18 -6.09 12.35 -5.54
N GLN A 19 -7.28 12.89 -5.69
CA GLN A 19 -8.51 12.15 -5.43
C GLN A 19 -8.60 10.91 -6.36
N GLY A 20 -9.02 9.77 -5.80
CA GLY A 20 -9.17 8.53 -6.56
C GLY A 20 -7.86 7.77 -6.84
N SER A 21 -6.68 8.30 -6.46
CA SER A 21 -5.40 7.60 -6.64
C SER A 21 -5.22 6.37 -5.74
N GLY A 22 -6.13 6.12 -4.79
CA GLY A 22 -6.02 5.00 -3.85
C GLY A 22 -5.26 5.33 -2.56
N LYS A 23 -5.10 6.62 -2.18
CA LYS A 23 -4.39 7.04 -0.95
C LYS A 23 -4.89 6.31 0.31
N THR A 24 -6.16 6.46 0.62
CA THR A 24 -6.77 5.91 1.85
C THR A 24 -6.58 4.39 1.94
N THR A 25 -6.76 3.68 0.83
CA THR A 25 -6.50 2.24 0.74
C THR A 25 -5.01 1.93 0.92
N SER A 26 -4.12 2.71 0.30
CA SER A 26 -2.67 2.55 0.43
C SER A 26 -2.19 2.80 1.85
N ILE A 27 -2.79 3.75 2.58
CA ILE A 27 -2.49 4.00 3.99
C ILE A 27 -2.82 2.78 4.85
N GLY A 28 -4.01 2.18 4.67
CA GLY A 28 -4.35 0.95 5.37
C GLY A 28 -3.39 -0.20 5.06
N LYS A 29 -3.01 -0.37 3.79
CA LYS A 29 -2.04 -1.38 3.36
C LYS A 29 -0.64 -1.13 3.94
N LEU A 30 -0.15 0.11 3.92
CA LEU A 30 1.11 0.50 4.56
C LEU A 30 1.07 0.23 6.07
N ALA A 31 -0.02 0.61 6.72
CA ALA A 31 -0.19 0.39 8.15
C ALA A 31 -0.16 -1.12 8.48
N ARG A 32 -0.84 -1.94 7.68
CA ARG A 32 -0.78 -3.40 7.78
C ARG A 32 0.63 -3.94 7.53
N TYR A 33 1.30 -3.45 6.47
CA TYR A 33 2.65 -3.86 6.10
C TYR A 33 3.64 -3.59 7.24
N PHE A 34 3.65 -2.38 7.81
CA PHE A 34 4.56 -2.04 8.91
C PHE A 34 4.21 -2.77 10.21
N SER A 35 2.92 -2.97 10.49
CA SER A 35 2.48 -3.78 11.66
C SER A 35 2.95 -5.23 11.55
N LYS A 36 2.87 -5.86 10.37
CA LYS A 36 3.44 -7.20 10.13
C LYS A 36 4.96 -7.24 10.35
N ASN A 37 5.65 -6.14 10.07
CA ASN A 37 7.08 -5.98 10.31
C ASN A 37 7.42 -5.54 11.75
N LYS A 38 6.48 -5.76 12.69
CA LYS A 38 6.64 -5.54 14.14
C LYS A 38 6.81 -4.08 14.56
N HIS A 39 6.35 -3.13 13.74
CA HIS A 39 6.26 -1.73 14.14
C HIS A 39 4.92 -1.42 14.76
N SER A 40 4.92 -0.61 15.82
CA SER A 40 3.69 -0.03 16.36
C SER A 40 3.25 1.15 15.49
N VAL A 41 2.06 1.05 14.87
CA VAL A 41 1.59 2.00 13.86
C VAL A 41 0.42 2.80 14.39
N GLY A 42 0.43 4.11 14.12
CA GLY A 42 -0.69 5.02 14.29
C GLY A 42 -1.05 5.70 12.96
N VAL A 43 -2.33 5.97 12.73
CA VAL A 43 -2.81 6.66 11.52
C VAL A 43 -3.53 7.94 11.90
N ILE A 44 -3.12 9.07 11.30
CA ILE A 44 -3.78 10.38 11.45
C ILE A 44 -4.67 10.62 10.23
N ALA A 45 -5.98 10.70 10.44
CA ALA A 45 -6.96 11.04 9.42
C ALA A 45 -7.10 12.56 9.32
N ALA A 46 -6.37 13.19 8.41
CA ALA A 46 -6.38 14.64 8.21
C ALA A 46 -6.99 15.07 6.86
N ASP A 47 -7.68 14.18 6.14
CA ASP A 47 -8.50 14.56 4.99
C ASP A 47 -9.80 15.21 5.47
N THR A 48 -9.76 16.52 5.63
CA THR A 48 -10.92 17.32 6.07
C THR A 48 -11.84 17.73 4.92
N PHE A 49 -11.45 17.44 3.70
CA PHE A 49 -12.19 17.82 2.50
C PHE A 49 -13.33 16.85 2.16
N ARG A 50 -13.08 15.53 2.31
CA ARG A 50 -14.09 14.52 1.98
C ARG A 50 -14.98 14.18 3.16
N PRO A 51 -16.30 14.36 3.04
CA PRO A 51 -17.23 13.78 4.01
C PRO A 51 -17.00 12.28 4.13
N GLY A 52 -16.85 11.77 5.36
CA GLY A 52 -16.66 10.33 5.60
C GLY A 52 -15.22 9.81 5.48
N ALA A 53 -14.21 10.63 5.18
CA ALA A 53 -12.81 10.20 5.11
C ALA A 53 -12.34 9.51 6.39
N LEU A 54 -12.65 10.09 7.57
CA LEU A 54 -12.34 9.50 8.86
C LEU A 54 -13.04 8.14 9.05
N ALA A 55 -14.32 8.02 8.68
CA ALA A 55 -15.04 6.76 8.78
C ALA A 55 -14.43 5.69 7.86
N GLN A 56 -14.02 6.07 6.65
CA GLN A 56 -13.36 5.16 5.71
C GLN A 56 -12.03 4.63 6.26
N ILE A 57 -11.20 5.49 6.84
CA ILE A 57 -9.93 5.07 7.49
C ILE A 57 -10.22 4.10 8.64
N ARG A 58 -11.23 4.38 9.46
CA ARG A 58 -11.64 3.49 10.57
C ARG A 58 -12.05 2.13 10.06
N THR A 59 -12.91 2.05 9.07
CA THR A 59 -13.34 0.77 8.47
C THR A 59 -12.16 -0.08 8.00
N ILE A 60 -11.07 0.55 7.52
CA ILE A 60 -9.89 -0.17 7.05
C ILE A 60 -8.95 -0.57 8.18
N CYS A 61 -8.73 0.31 9.16
CA CYS A 61 -7.67 0.15 10.16
C CYS A 61 -8.15 -0.52 11.47
N GLU A 62 -9.40 -0.34 11.88
CA GLU A 62 -9.94 -0.96 13.11
C GLU A 62 -9.86 -2.49 13.09
N PRO A 63 -10.22 -3.21 12.00
CA PRO A 63 -10.07 -4.66 11.93
C PRO A 63 -8.62 -5.15 12.04
N LEU A 64 -7.65 -4.25 11.85
CA LEU A 64 -6.21 -4.53 11.94
C LEU A 64 -5.63 -4.20 13.31
N ASN A 65 -6.44 -3.74 14.27
CA ASN A 65 -6.03 -3.22 15.58
C ASN A 65 -5.02 -2.05 15.46
N ILE A 66 -5.17 -1.22 14.42
CA ILE A 66 -4.34 -0.04 14.20
C ILE A 66 -5.07 1.18 14.77
N GLU A 67 -4.38 1.90 15.65
CA GLU A 67 -4.93 3.07 16.32
C GLU A 67 -5.04 4.26 15.38
N ILE A 68 -6.18 4.97 15.44
CA ILE A 68 -6.50 6.07 14.54
C ILE A 68 -6.76 7.34 15.35
N PHE A 69 -6.12 8.41 14.94
CA PHE A 69 -6.43 9.76 15.43
C PHE A 69 -7.15 10.56 14.35
N GLY A 70 -8.25 11.21 14.70
CA GLY A 70 -8.98 12.10 13.80
C GLY A 70 -10.04 12.88 14.57
N GLN A 71 -10.34 14.09 14.11
CA GLN A 71 -11.30 15.00 14.75
C GLN A 71 -12.38 15.37 13.73
N LYS A 72 -13.64 14.97 14.00
CA LYS A 72 -14.75 15.12 13.06
C LYS A 72 -15.13 16.59 12.84
N GLU A 73 -15.07 17.40 13.89
CA GLU A 73 -15.52 18.79 13.89
C GLU A 73 -14.40 19.77 13.44
N GLU A 74 -13.15 19.36 13.50
CA GLU A 74 -12.02 20.21 13.12
C GLU A 74 -11.83 20.17 11.59
N LYS A 75 -11.84 21.35 10.96
CA LYS A 75 -11.65 21.50 9.51
C LYS A 75 -10.22 21.89 9.13
N ASN A 76 -9.39 22.18 10.11
CA ASN A 76 -8.00 22.54 9.88
C ASN A 76 -7.11 21.29 9.97
N ALA A 77 -6.69 20.76 8.81
CA ALA A 77 -5.82 19.59 8.72
C ALA A 77 -4.54 19.71 9.55
N ARG A 78 -3.92 20.90 9.61
CA ARG A 78 -2.69 21.13 10.37
C ARG A 78 -2.90 20.94 11.88
N LYS A 79 -4.03 21.42 12.41
CA LYS A 79 -4.36 21.23 13.84
C LYS A 79 -4.56 19.74 14.14
N ILE A 80 -5.30 19.02 13.28
CA ILE A 80 -5.50 17.58 13.43
C ILE A 80 -4.16 16.85 13.43
N ILE A 81 -3.27 17.18 12.49
CA ILE A 81 -1.96 16.53 12.37
C ILE A 81 -1.10 16.80 13.60
N LYS A 82 -0.99 18.04 14.06
CA LYS A 82 -0.22 18.39 15.27
C LYS A 82 -0.71 17.63 16.49
N SER A 83 -2.02 17.69 16.76
CA SER A 83 -2.62 16.99 17.89
C SER A 83 -2.44 15.47 17.77
N GLY A 84 -2.54 14.92 16.56
CA GLY A 84 -2.35 13.49 16.30
C GLY A 84 -0.90 13.04 16.50
N ILE A 85 0.08 13.83 16.09
CA ILE A 85 1.50 13.56 16.33
C ILE A 85 1.76 13.56 17.85
N GLU A 86 1.29 14.57 18.58
CA GLU A 86 1.43 14.62 20.05
C GLU A 86 0.77 13.44 20.75
N PHE A 87 -0.42 13.04 20.28
CA PHE A 87 -1.14 11.88 20.78
C PHE A 87 -0.33 10.59 20.61
N PHE A 88 0.19 10.35 19.40
CA PHE A 88 0.97 9.14 19.12
C PHE A 88 2.37 9.13 19.73
N LYS A 89 2.98 10.29 19.96
CA LYS A 89 4.20 10.39 20.78
C LYS A 89 3.98 9.89 22.20
N LYS A 90 2.86 10.26 22.82
CA LYS A 90 2.50 9.77 24.17
C LYS A 90 2.24 8.27 24.19
N SER A 91 1.70 7.72 23.10
CA SER A 91 1.45 6.27 22.94
C SER A 91 2.67 5.50 22.42
N SER A 92 3.84 6.14 22.28
CA SER A 92 5.11 5.55 21.82
C SER A 92 4.97 4.75 20.51
N LYS A 93 4.31 5.33 19.49
CA LYS A 93 4.22 4.70 18.17
C LYS A 93 5.54 4.85 17.39
N ASP A 94 5.99 3.76 16.77
CA ASP A 94 7.20 3.78 15.94
C ASP A 94 6.97 4.47 14.60
N VAL A 95 5.77 4.30 14.03
CA VAL A 95 5.39 4.80 12.71
C VAL A 95 4.06 5.52 12.79
N ILE A 96 4.04 6.77 12.34
CA ILE A 96 2.84 7.62 12.27
C ILE A 96 2.57 7.92 10.79
N ILE A 97 1.47 7.42 10.26
CA ILE A 97 1.06 7.63 8.87
C ILE A 97 -0.01 8.72 8.82
N ILE A 98 0.19 9.74 7.99
CA ILE A 98 -0.70 10.89 7.86
C ILE A 98 -1.45 10.80 6.53
N ASP A 99 -2.79 10.70 6.59
CA ASP A 99 -3.67 10.85 5.43
C ASP A 99 -3.95 12.33 5.18
N THR A 100 -3.74 12.76 3.94
CA THR A 100 -4.00 14.14 3.52
C THR A 100 -5.15 14.21 2.53
N SER A 101 -5.73 15.41 2.37
CA SER A 101 -6.74 15.65 1.34
C SER A 101 -6.18 15.36 -0.06
N GLY A 102 -7.03 14.81 -0.93
CA GLY A 102 -6.72 14.57 -2.34
C GLY A 102 -7.67 15.37 -3.21
N ARG A 103 -7.20 16.49 -3.74
CA ARG A 103 -7.92 17.28 -4.75
C ARG A 103 -7.37 16.97 -6.15
N HIS A 104 -7.87 17.61 -7.18
CA HIS A 104 -7.29 17.52 -8.51
C HIS A 104 -5.87 18.10 -8.55
N LYS A 105 -4.99 17.49 -9.34
CA LYS A 105 -3.56 17.84 -9.46
C LYS A 105 -3.29 19.30 -9.85
N GLU A 106 -4.23 19.91 -10.54
CA GLU A 106 -4.13 21.28 -11.07
C GLU A 106 -4.63 22.35 -10.09
N GLU A 107 -5.16 21.95 -8.96
CA GLU A 107 -5.59 22.89 -7.93
C GLU A 107 -4.37 23.45 -7.19
N LYS A 108 -3.97 24.67 -7.55
CA LYS A 108 -2.88 25.40 -6.90
C LYS A 108 -3.01 25.42 -5.37
N ALA A 109 -4.25 25.51 -4.88
CA ALA A 109 -4.53 25.47 -3.44
C ALA A 109 -4.09 24.15 -2.77
N LEU A 110 -4.21 23.00 -3.45
CA LEU A 110 -3.71 21.73 -2.93
C LEU A 110 -2.18 21.72 -2.84
N LEU A 111 -1.50 22.17 -3.87
CA LEU A 111 -0.04 22.21 -3.91
C LEU A 111 0.53 23.16 -2.85
N ASP A 112 -0.10 24.32 -2.65
CA ASP A 112 0.26 25.26 -1.61
C ASP A 112 0.02 24.69 -0.19
N GLU A 113 -1.10 23.99 0.02
CA GLU A 113 -1.39 23.28 1.28
C GLU A 113 -0.32 22.21 1.58
N ILE A 114 0.02 21.40 0.60
CA ILE A 114 1.05 20.34 0.72
C ILE A 114 2.41 20.94 1.04
N LYS A 115 2.81 22.02 0.34
CA LYS A 115 4.05 22.72 0.61
C LYS A 115 4.14 23.21 2.06
N GLN A 116 3.06 23.83 2.54
CA GLN A 116 2.99 24.32 3.91
C GLN A 116 3.04 23.16 4.92
N LEU A 117 2.26 22.08 4.69
CA LEU A 117 2.26 20.90 5.55
C LEU A 117 3.63 20.25 5.61
N SER A 118 4.28 20.05 4.46
CA SER A 118 5.61 19.43 4.37
C SER A 118 6.67 20.23 5.13
N ASN A 119 6.65 21.56 5.00
CA ASN A 119 7.59 22.45 5.68
C ASN A 119 7.38 22.47 7.20
N GLU A 120 6.13 22.40 7.65
CA GLU A 120 5.77 22.48 9.07
C GLU A 120 6.00 21.15 9.79
N ILE A 121 5.62 20.03 9.19
CA ILE A 121 5.69 18.69 9.79
C ILE A 121 7.10 18.13 9.70
N LYS A 122 7.82 18.43 8.60
CA LYS A 122 9.14 17.83 8.25
C LYS A 122 9.11 16.31 8.37
N PRO A 123 8.27 15.62 7.56
CA PRO A 123 8.11 14.19 7.65
C PRO A 123 9.44 13.46 7.36
N ASP A 124 9.64 12.31 7.98
CA ASP A 124 10.81 11.46 7.72
C ASP A 124 10.73 10.81 6.34
N HIS A 125 9.50 10.50 5.91
CA HIS A 125 9.21 9.97 4.58
C HIS A 125 7.97 10.65 3.99
N THR A 126 8.01 10.95 2.70
CA THR A 126 6.86 11.43 1.94
C THR A 126 6.60 10.46 0.80
N PHE A 127 5.44 9.81 0.78
CA PHE A 127 5.01 8.94 -0.30
C PHE A 127 3.94 9.61 -1.16
N LEU A 128 4.16 9.59 -2.46
CA LEU A 128 3.17 10.00 -3.45
C LEU A 128 2.46 8.76 -4.01
N VAL A 129 1.15 8.71 -3.85
CA VAL A 129 0.30 7.64 -4.38
C VAL A 129 -0.19 8.01 -5.77
N ILE A 130 0.15 7.18 -6.75
CA ILE A 130 -0.19 7.37 -8.16
C ILE A 130 -0.99 6.17 -8.65
N ASP A 131 -2.09 6.46 -9.33
CA ASP A 131 -2.89 5.47 -10.06
C ASP A 131 -2.15 5.04 -11.33
N SER A 132 -1.84 3.76 -11.47
CA SER A 132 -1.12 3.23 -12.63
C SER A 132 -1.95 3.25 -13.91
N THR A 133 -3.26 3.36 -13.81
CA THR A 133 -4.17 3.36 -14.98
C THR A 133 -4.11 4.65 -15.78
N ILE A 134 -3.63 5.75 -15.17
CA ILE A 134 -3.53 7.06 -15.86
C ILE A 134 -2.33 7.15 -16.82
N GLY A 135 -1.49 6.12 -16.89
CA GLY A 135 -0.40 6.01 -17.86
C GLY A 135 0.58 7.21 -17.83
N GLN A 136 0.79 7.85 -18.98
CA GLN A 136 1.72 8.99 -19.10
C GLN A 136 1.38 10.21 -18.24
N GLN A 137 0.11 10.40 -17.86
CA GLN A 137 -0.27 11.50 -16.96
C GLN A 137 0.35 11.36 -15.56
N SER A 138 0.83 10.17 -15.20
CA SER A 138 1.58 9.93 -13.96
C SER A 138 2.82 10.80 -13.84
N GLU A 139 3.50 11.11 -14.96
CA GLU A 139 4.69 11.98 -14.97
C GLU A 139 4.35 13.40 -14.57
N SER A 140 3.35 14.02 -15.22
CA SER A 140 2.95 15.40 -14.89
C SER A 140 2.47 15.51 -13.44
N GLN A 141 1.76 14.50 -12.95
CA GLN A 141 1.35 14.43 -11.56
C GLN A 141 2.55 14.34 -10.62
N ALA A 142 3.48 13.42 -10.86
CA ALA A 142 4.65 13.24 -10.01
C ALA A 142 5.53 14.50 -9.99
N ARG A 143 5.72 15.16 -11.14
CA ARG A 143 6.45 16.43 -11.23
C ARG A 143 5.80 17.53 -10.38
N ALA A 144 4.49 17.75 -10.53
CA ALA A 144 3.78 18.79 -9.77
C ALA A 144 3.94 18.62 -8.25
N PHE A 145 3.88 17.38 -7.74
CA PHE A 145 4.06 17.12 -6.30
C PHE A 145 5.53 17.21 -5.87
N THR A 146 6.49 16.79 -6.70
CA THR A 146 7.92 16.86 -6.37
C THR A 146 8.47 18.29 -6.34
N GLU A 147 7.84 19.22 -7.06
CA GLU A 147 8.18 20.65 -7.03
C GLU A 147 7.80 21.33 -5.70
N VAL A 148 6.77 20.84 -5.02
CA VAL A 148 6.24 21.48 -3.80
C VAL A 148 6.59 20.75 -2.51
N ALA A 149 6.95 19.48 -2.58
CA ALA A 149 7.31 18.66 -1.42
C ALA A 149 8.45 17.68 -1.75
N PRO A 150 9.32 17.35 -0.78
CA PRO A 150 10.39 16.36 -0.98
C PRO A 150 9.79 14.94 -1.04
N VAL A 151 9.26 14.55 -2.20
CA VAL A 151 8.74 13.18 -2.41
C VAL A 151 9.88 12.18 -2.37
N GLY A 152 9.96 11.42 -1.27
CA GLY A 152 11.00 10.41 -1.06
C GLY A 152 10.72 9.10 -1.80
N GLY A 153 9.45 8.80 -2.07
CA GLY A 153 9.04 7.57 -2.74
C GLY A 153 7.66 7.62 -3.37
N ILE A 154 7.42 6.69 -4.27
CA ILE A 154 6.15 6.54 -4.99
C ILE A 154 5.54 5.19 -4.66
N ILE A 155 4.21 5.19 -4.50
CA ILE A 155 3.36 4.01 -4.41
C ILE A 155 2.51 3.97 -5.66
N LEU A 156 2.68 2.95 -6.49
CA LEU A 156 1.81 2.72 -7.64
C LEU A 156 0.65 1.82 -7.25
N THR A 157 -0.57 2.24 -7.57
CA THR A 157 -1.80 1.51 -7.26
C THR A 157 -2.47 0.96 -8.51
N LYS A 158 -3.42 0.05 -8.33
CA LYS A 158 -4.28 -0.52 -9.38
C LYS A 158 -3.50 -1.25 -10.48
N LEU A 159 -2.41 -1.94 -10.10
CA LEU A 159 -1.59 -2.73 -11.03
C LEU A 159 -2.24 -4.08 -11.41
N ASP A 160 -3.35 -4.43 -10.78
CA ASP A 160 -4.21 -5.56 -11.10
C ASP A 160 -5.09 -5.32 -12.34
N GLY A 161 -5.12 -4.10 -12.87
CA GLY A 161 -5.84 -3.76 -14.07
C GLY A 161 -5.17 -4.23 -15.37
N ALA A 162 -5.91 -4.22 -16.48
CA ALA A 162 -5.46 -4.68 -17.80
C ALA A 162 -4.20 -3.95 -18.34
N ALA A 163 -3.96 -2.72 -17.92
CA ALA A 163 -2.84 -1.90 -18.39
C ALA A 163 -1.46 -2.29 -17.80
N LYS A 164 -1.41 -3.25 -16.86
CA LYS A 164 -0.17 -3.75 -16.20
C LYS A 164 0.82 -2.67 -15.73
N GLY A 165 0.41 -1.40 -15.66
CA GLY A 165 1.17 -0.28 -15.12
C GLY A 165 2.45 0.14 -15.85
N GLY A 166 2.77 -0.45 -17.01
CA GLY A 166 4.01 -0.16 -17.73
C GLY A 166 4.19 1.32 -18.08
N GLY A 167 3.14 1.98 -18.58
CA GLY A 167 3.16 3.41 -18.89
C GLY A 167 3.43 4.30 -17.68
N ALA A 168 2.82 3.97 -16.52
CA ALA A 168 3.02 4.73 -15.30
C ALA A 168 4.44 4.58 -14.76
N ILE A 169 5.05 3.40 -14.86
CA ILE A 169 6.43 3.17 -14.43
C ILE A 169 7.42 3.96 -15.27
N ILE A 170 7.25 3.96 -16.59
CA ILE A 170 8.11 4.75 -17.50
C ILE A 170 7.96 6.24 -17.15
N ALA A 171 6.73 6.71 -16.99
CA ALA A 171 6.46 8.10 -16.64
C ALA A 171 7.10 8.50 -15.29
N VAL A 172 7.00 7.63 -14.28
CA VAL A 172 7.61 7.86 -12.97
C VAL A 172 9.13 7.81 -13.03
N ALA A 173 9.71 6.91 -13.82
CA ALA A 173 11.16 6.81 -13.98
C ALA A 173 11.79 8.14 -14.46
N ASN A 174 11.07 8.90 -15.28
CA ASN A 174 11.50 10.22 -15.75
C ASN A 174 11.54 11.30 -14.65
N THR A 175 10.90 11.07 -13.49
CA THR A 175 10.83 12.07 -12.40
C THR A 175 11.98 11.99 -11.40
N LYS A 176 12.94 11.07 -11.56
CA LYS A 176 14.02 10.76 -10.60
C LYS A 176 13.53 10.25 -9.24
N SER A 177 12.22 10.08 -9.03
CA SER A 177 11.65 9.51 -7.82
C SER A 177 11.71 7.99 -7.87
N SER A 178 11.90 7.35 -6.71
CA SER A 178 11.97 5.89 -6.62
C SER A 178 10.59 5.31 -6.30
N ILE A 179 10.21 4.23 -6.99
CA ILE A 179 9.04 3.44 -6.58
C ILE A 179 9.45 2.58 -5.39
N PHE A 180 8.67 2.60 -4.32
CA PHE A 180 8.88 1.82 -3.12
C PHE A 180 7.90 0.66 -3.01
N PHE A 181 6.63 0.93 -3.31
CA PHE A 181 5.56 -0.05 -3.20
C PHE A 181 4.68 -0.08 -4.42
N ILE A 182 4.07 -1.23 -4.65
CA ILE A 182 3.06 -1.46 -5.67
C ILE A 182 1.83 -2.11 -5.05
N GLY A 183 0.65 -1.57 -5.38
CA GLY A 183 -0.66 -2.15 -5.04
C GLY A 183 -1.11 -3.08 -6.17
N THR A 184 -1.23 -4.35 -5.86
CA THR A 184 -1.50 -5.44 -6.81
C THR A 184 -2.93 -6.00 -6.70
N GLY A 185 -3.83 -5.28 -6.03
CA GLY A 185 -5.22 -5.65 -5.88
C GLY A 185 -5.94 -4.90 -4.77
N GLU A 186 -7.16 -5.32 -4.45
CA GLU A 186 -8.05 -4.63 -3.51
C GLU A 186 -7.87 -5.07 -2.05
N ARG A 187 -7.34 -6.28 -1.81
CA ARG A 187 -7.16 -6.79 -0.45
C ARG A 187 -6.13 -5.98 0.32
N ILE A 188 -6.27 -5.95 1.64
CA ILE A 188 -5.38 -5.19 2.53
C ILE A 188 -3.92 -5.67 2.46
N ASP A 189 -3.68 -6.93 2.17
CA ASP A 189 -2.36 -7.54 2.02
C ASP A 189 -1.81 -7.43 0.57
N ASP A 190 -2.57 -6.85 -0.38
CA ASP A 190 -2.13 -6.64 -1.76
C ASP A 190 -1.25 -5.39 -1.89
N LEU A 191 -0.17 -5.33 -1.12
CA LEU A 191 0.90 -4.33 -1.21
C LEU A 191 2.24 -5.07 -1.21
N GLU A 192 3.05 -4.80 -2.22
CA GLU A 192 4.36 -5.42 -2.38
C GLU A 192 5.46 -4.36 -2.46
N GLU A 193 6.65 -4.65 -1.94
CA GLU A 193 7.83 -3.83 -2.22
C GLU A 193 8.16 -3.89 -3.72
N PHE A 194 8.48 -2.74 -4.29
CA PHE A 194 8.85 -2.68 -5.70
C PHE A 194 10.28 -3.21 -5.93
N VAL A 195 10.36 -4.30 -6.66
CA VAL A 195 11.61 -4.87 -7.17
C VAL A 195 11.56 -4.85 -8.70
N ALA A 196 12.40 -4.01 -9.33
CA ALA A 196 12.34 -3.77 -10.77
C ALA A 196 12.47 -5.05 -11.61
N THR A 197 13.37 -5.96 -11.22
CA THR A 197 13.58 -7.23 -11.94
C THR A 197 12.35 -8.14 -11.89
N ARG A 198 11.68 -8.24 -10.74
CA ARG A 198 10.42 -9.00 -10.59
C ARG A 198 9.30 -8.38 -11.40
N PHE A 199 9.22 -7.05 -11.36
CA PHE A 199 8.17 -6.32 -12.08
C PHE A 199 8.32 -6.48 -13.59
N VAL A 200 9.53 -6.30 -14.14
CA VAL A 200 9.81 -6.52 -15.55
C VAL A 200 9.54 -7.98 -15.93
N GLY A 201 9.96 -8.94 -15.11
CA GLY A 201 9.67 -10.37 -15.32
C GLY A 201 8.17 -10.64 -15.50
N ARG A 202 7.33 -10.03 -14.65
CA ARG A 202 5.86 -10.13 -14.77
C ARG A 202 5.33 -9.51 -16.07
N LEU A 203 5.85 -8.35 -16.48
CA LEU A 203 5.41 -7.67 -17.70
C LEU A 203 5.68 -8.49 -18.97
N ILE A 204 6.82 -9.17 -19.04
CA ILE A 204 7.20 -9.99 -20.21
C ILE A 204 6.72 -11.45 -20.12
N GLY A 205 5.89 -11.77 -19.10
CA GLY A 205 5.31 -13.10 -18.95
C GLY A 205 6.26 -14.18 -18.43
N MET A 206 7.43 -13.81 -17.87
CA MET A 206 8.37 -14.75 -17.25
C MET A 206 7.93 -15.22 -15.86
N GLY A 207 6.80 -14.71 -15.36
CA GLY A 207 6.29 -15.02 -14.02
C GLY A 207 7.14 -14.41 -12.89
N ASP A 208 6.75 -14.70 -11.66
CA ASP A 208 7.49 -14.30 -10.45
C ASP A 208 7.54 -15.47 -9.46
N ILE A 209 8.43 -16.42 -9.72
CA ILE A 209 8.59 -17.64 -8.92
C ILE A 209 8.95 -17.29 -7.47
N GLN A 210 9.72 -16.23 -7.22
CA GLN A 210 10.11 -15.85 -5.86
C GLN A 210 8.91 -15.37 -5.03
N THR A 211 8.05 -14.53 -5.62
CA THR A 211 6.81 -14.10 -4.97
C THR A 211 5.86 -15.28 -4.76
N LEU A 212 5.78 -16.20 -5.70
CA LEU A 212 4.99 -17.44 -5.56
C LEU A 212 5.50 -18.28 -4.37
N LEU A 213 6.81 -18.52 -4.29
CA LEU A 213 7.43 -19.27 -3.19
C LEU A 213 7.24 -18.57 -1.84
N GLN A 214 7.31 -17.26 -1.80
CA GLN A 214 7.07 -16.48 -0.57
C GLN A 214 5.62 -16.64 -0.11
N ARG A 215 4.65 -16.50 -1.01
CA ARG A 215 3.21 -16.71 -0.69
C ARG A 215 2.92 -18.12 -0.24
N LEU A 216 3.54 -19.11 -0.87
CA LEU A 216 3.44 -20.51 -0.43
C LEU A 216 3.96 -20.68 1.00
N LYS A 217 5.10 -20.08 1.34
CA LYS A 217 5.65 -20.13 2.71
C LYS A 217 4.76 -19.43 3.75
N GLU A 218 4.12 -18.32 3.39
CA GLU A 218 3.20 -17.61 4.29
C GLU A 218 1.92 -18.40 4.59
N VAL A 219 1.52 -19.31 3.69
CA VAL A 219 0.34 -20.17 3.82
C VAL A 219 0.68 -21.51 4.49
N GLN A 220 1.96 -21.93 4.48
CA GLN A 220 2.39 -23.17 5.12
C GLN A 220 2.40 -23.03 6.65
N SER A 221 1.43 -23.66 7.32
CA SER A 221 1.46 -23.96 8.75
C SER A 221 2.12 -25.32 8.99
N GLU A 222 2.75 -25.52 10.14
CA GLU A 222 3.48 -26.75 10.53
C GLU A 222 2.63 -28.04 10.47
N ASP A 223 1.31 -27.92 10.41
CA ASP A 223 0.37 -29.05 10.31
C ASP A 223 0.24 -29.68 8.90
N GLN A 224 0.91 -29.16 7.89
CA GLN A 224 0.66 -29.60 6.50
C GLN A 224 1.29 -30.94 6.14
N GLU A 225 2.41 -31.34 6.71
CA GLU A 225 3.01 -32.64 6.43
C GLU A 225 2.08 -33.79 6.87
N ILE A 226 1.41 -33.63 8.00
CA ILE A 226 0.46 -34.65 8.52
C ILE A 226 -0.80 -34.68 7.64
N LYS A 227 -1.27 -33.53 7.14
CA LYS A 227 -2.44 -33.43 6.25
C LYS A 227 -2.13 -34.00 4.87
N MET A 228 -0.95 -33.78 4.32
CA MET A 228 -0.51 -34.30 3.04
C MET A 228 -0.45 -35.87 3.06
N GLN A 229 0.03 -36.41 4.16
CA GLN A 229 0.00 -37.88 4.36
C GLN A 229 -1.42 -38.45 4.43
N ARG A 230 -2.38 -37.75 5.03
CA ARG A 230 -3.80 -38.14 5.06
C ARG A 230 -4.42 -38.13 3.66
N ILE A 231 -4.12 -37.11 2.85
CA ILE A 231 -4.60 -36.99 1.47
C ILE A 231 -4.04 -38.12 0.61
N MET A 232 -2.73 -38.37 0.70
CA MET A 232 -2.08 -39.47 -0.05
C MET A 232 -2.55 -40.86 0.39
N SER A 233 -3.01 -41.01 1.63
CA SER A 233 -3.58 -42.28 2.15
C SER A 233 -5.07 -42.49 1.83
N GLY A 234 -5.69 -41.60 1.05
CA GLY A 234 -7.10 -41.72 0.65
C GLY A 234 -8.12 -41.43 1.77
N LYS A 235 -7.69 -40.85 2.90
CA LYS A 235 -8.53 -40.51 4.06
C LYS A 235 -8.92 -39.06 4.11
N MET A 236 -9.21 -38.45 2.97
CA MET A 236 -9.61 -37.05 2.85
C MET A 236 -11.02 -36.84 3.40
N THR A 237 -11.20 -35.85 4.26
CA THR A 237 -12.50 -35.47 4.81
C THR A 237 -13.03 -34.19 4.11
N ILE A 238 -14.33 -33.93 4.27
CA ILE A 238 -14.95 -32.67 3.76
C ILE A 238 -14.30 -31.43 4.42
N ASN A 239 -13.89 -31.54 5.68
CA ASN A 239 -13.16 -30.47 6.36
C ASN A 239 -11.77 -30.22 5.74
N ASP A 240 -11.06 -31.27 5.34
CA ASP A 240 -9.77 -31.12 4.64
C ASP A 240 -9.94 -30.40 3.29
N LEU A 241 -11.04 -30.69 2.57
CA LEU A 241 -11.38 -30.02 1.32
C LEU A 241 -11.73 -28.53 1.57
N TYR A 242 -12.52 -28.24 2.60
CA TYR A 242 -12.86 -26.87 2.98
C TYR A 242 -11.63 -26.05 3.34
N GLU A 243 -10.73 -26.61 4.16
CA GLU A 243 -9.47 -25.96 4.53
C GLU A 243 -8.55 -25.71 3.33
N GLN A 244 -8.50 -26.66 2.34
CA GLN A 244 -7.77 -26.43 1.09
C GLN A 244 -8.34 -25.26 0.28
N LEU A 245 -9.66 -25.18 0.16
CA LEU A 245 -10.32 -24.06 -0.51
C LEU A 245 -10.06 -22.73 0.21
N GLU A 246 -10.07 -22.75 1.54
CA GLU A 246 -9.74 -21.56 2.34
C GLU A 246 -8.27 -21.14 2.17
N GLN A 247 -7.34 -22.09 2.07
CA GLN A 247 -5.93 -21.82 1.80
C GLN A 247 -5.71 -21.23 0.41
N ILE A 248 -6.37 -21.77 -0.62
CA ILE A 248 -6.35 -21.20 -1.97
C ILE A 248 -6.88 -19.76 -1.95
N ASN A 249 -7.95 -19.50 -1.20
CA ASN A 249 -8.48 -18.16 -1.01
C ASN A 249 -7.51 -17.21 -0.27
N LYS A 250 -6.73 -17.71 0.69
CA LYS A 250 -5.68 -16.93 1.41
C LYS A 250 -4.50 -16.57 0.50
N MET A 251 -4.16 -17.41 -0.49
CA MET A 251 -3.12 -17.12 -1.49
C MET A 251 -3.51 -16.00 -2.47
N GLY A 252 -4.74 -15.56 -2.48
CA GLY A 252 -5.27 -14.60 -3.43
C GLY A 252 -6.20 -15.23 -4.45
N SER A 253 -6.66 -14.45 -5.45
CA SER A 253 -7.45 -15.02 -6.53
C SER A 253 -6.60 -15.97 -7.36
N LEU A 254 -7.21 -17.07 -7.87
CA LEU A 254 -6.53 -18.05 -8.73
C LEU A 254 -5.81 -17.37 -9.91
N LYS A 255 -6.42 -16.30 -10.45
CA LYS A 255 -5.83 -15.47 -11.51
C LYS A 255 -4.48 -14.87 -11.08
N LYS A 256 -4.35 -14.38 -9.86
CA LYS A 256 -3.09 -13.82 -9.35
C LYS A 256 -2.02 -14.88 -9.14
N VAL A 257 -2.41 -16.07 -8.70
CA VAL A 257 -1.46 -17.19 -8.57
C VAL A 257 -0.97 -17.63 -9.95
N MET A 258 -1.86 -17.68 -10.95
CA MET A 258 -1.50 -18.02 -12.32
C MET A 258 -0.57 -16.98 -12.97
N GLU A 259 -0.72 -15.69 -12.67
CA GLU A 259 0.19 -14.63 -13.17
C GLU A 259 1.63 -14.78 -12.66
N LEU A 260 1.84 -15.50 -11.56
CA LEU A 260 3.17 -15.76 -11.00
C LEU A 260 3.85 -16.98 -11.62
N ILE A 261 3.10 -17.82 -12.35
CA ILE A 261 3.62 -19.03 -13.01
C ILE A 261 4.14 -18.66 -14.41
N PRO A 262 5.39 -18.99 -14.74
CA PRO A 262 5.94 -18.74 -16.08
C PRO A 262 5.09 -19.44 -17.16
N GLY A 263 4.68 -18.69 -18.20
CA GLY A 263 3.92 -19.22 -19.32
C GLY A 263 2.41 -19.42 -19.10
N ALA A 264 1.88 -19.28 -17.88
CA ALA A 264 0.45 -19.45 -17.61
C ALA A 264 -0.43 -18.34 -18.21
N ALA A 265 0.15 -17.19 -18.55
CA ALA A 265 -0.56 -16.06 -19.20
C ALA A 265 -1.01 -16.38 -20.65
N GLN A 266 -0.65 -17.55 -21.20
CA GLN A 266 -1.02 -17.99 -22.55
C GLN A 266 -2.17 -19.01 -22.57
N VAL A 267 -2.74 -19.35 -21.42
CA VAL A 267 -3.89 -20.28 -21.36
C VAL A 267 -5.16 -19.47 -21.65
N PRO A 268 -5.91 -19.74 -22.72
CA PRO A 268 -7.20 -19.11 -22.98
C PRO A 268 -8.19 -19.40 -21.85
N GLU A 269 -9.11 -18.45 -21.59
CA GLU A 269 -10.23 -18.61 -20.63
C GLU A 269 -11.14 -19.78 -21.00
#